data_aee1f17f9cdc41a7cf38d5637a0653a2
#
_entry.id   aee1f17f9cdc41a7cf38d5637a0653a2
#
_cell.length_a   1.000
_cell.length_b   1.000
_cell.length_c   1.000
_cell.angle_alpha   90.00
_cell.angle_beta   90.00
_cell.angle_gamma   90.00
#
_symmetry.space_group_name_H-M   'P 1'
#
loop_
_entity.id
_entity.type
_entity.pdbx_description
1 polymer ?
#
loop_
_entity_poly.entity_id
_entity_poly.type
_entity_poly.pdbx_seq_one_letter_code
_entity_poly.pdbx_strand_id
1 'polypeptide(L)'
;MPQISERGLEMPESPIRKLAPLAADAKKRGIKVYHLNIGQPDLPTPQVAIDAIKHVDRKILEYSPSQGYRSYREKLVGYYRKYGISVTADDIIVTCGGSEAMLFAFMSCLNP
;
A
#
# COMPACT_ATOMS: atom_id res chain seq x y z
N MET A 1 -3.43 -32.55 -10.84
CA MET A 1 -2.82 -31.33 -10.28
C MET A 1 -3.70 -30.14 -10.65
N PRO A 2 -3.91 -29.17 -9.78
CA PRO A 2 -4.63 -27.96 -10.14
C PRO A 2 -3.87 -27.23 -11.26
N GLN A 3 -4.59 -26.77 -12.27
CA GLN A 3 -4.01 -26.00 -13.38
C GLN A 3 -4.15 -24.49 -13.09
N ILE A 4 -3.17 -23.72 -13.54
CA ILE A 4 -3.24 -22.25 -13.46
C ILE A 4 -4.28 -21.80 -14.49
N SER A 5 -5.12 -20.82 -14.13
CA SER A 5 -6.11 -20.26 -15.04
C SER A 5 -5.43 -19.55 -16.22
N GLU A 6 -6.12 -19.46 -17.36
CA GLU A 6 -5.64 -18.71 -18.54
C GLU A 6 -5.25 -17.27 -18.18
N ARG A 7 -6.09 -16.58 -17.40
CA ARG A 7 -5.77 -15.23 -16.89
C ARG A 7 -4.47 -15.21 -16.08
N GLY A 8 -4.16 -16.25 -15.31
CA GLY A 8 -2.92 -16.35 -14.54
C GLY A 8 -1.70 -16.58 -15.42
N LEU A 9 -1.86 -17.33 -16.53
CA LEU A 9 -0.80 -17.56 -17.52
C LEU A 9 -0.50 -16.32 -18.35
N GLU A 10 -1.53 -15.52 -18.66
CA GLU A 10 -1.43 -14.32 -19.49
C GLU A 10 -1.05 -13.07 -18.68
N MET A 11 -1.00 -13.16 -17.35
CA MET A 11 -0.68 -12.01 -16.52
C MET A 11 0.74 -11.51 -16.79
N PRO A 12 0.91 -10.26 -17.25
CA PRO A 12 2.22 -9.72 -17.55
C PRO A 12 3.05 -9.53 -16.28
N GLU A 13 4.34 -9.78 -16.37
CA GLU A 13 5.28 -9.45 -15.29
C GLU A 13 5.27 -7.94 -15.00
N SER A 14 5.46 -7.59 -13.74
CA SER A 14 5.59 -6.18 -13.34
C SER A 14 6.76 -5.52 -14.10
N PRO A 15 6.51 -4.45 -14.87
CA PRO A 15 7.58 -3.74 -15.61
C PRO A 15 8.71 -3.25 -14.70
N ILE A 16 8.38 -2.94 -13.46
CA ILE A 16 9.33 -2.45 -12.45
C ILE A 16 10.17 -3.61 -11.90
N ARG A 17 9.53 -4.74 -11.59
CA ARG A 17 10.18 -5.86 -10.89
C ARG A 17 10.93 -6.82 -11.80
N LYS A 18 10.61 -6.88 -13.09
CA LYS A 18 11.31 -7.73 -14.08
C LYS A 18 12.80 -7.42 -14.20
N LEU A 19 13.23 -6.24 -13.78
CA LEU A 19 14.65 -5.85 -13.78
C LEU A 19 15.41 -6.33 -12.53
N ALA A 20 14.72 -6.85 -11.51
CA ALA A 20 15.34 -7.24 -10.25
C ALA A 20 16.43 -8.34 -10.41
N PRO A 21 16.27 -9.39 -11.22
CA PRO A 21 17.32 -10.39 -11.45
C PRO A 21 18.60 -9.79 -12.05
N LEU A 22 18.46 -8.89 -13.04
CA LEU A 22 19.59 -8.22 -13.68
C LEU A 22 20.36 -7.34 -12.69
N ALA A 23 19.63 -6.61 -11.84
CA ALA A 23 20.23 -5.80 -10.78
C ALA A 23 20.96 -6.67 -9.75
N ALA A 24 20.39 -7.83 -9.39
CA ALA A 24 21.00 -8.77 -8.46
C ALA A 24 22.32 -9.34 -9.03
N ASP A 25 22.34 -9.73 -10.31
CA ASP A 25 23.55 -10.23 -10.95
C ASP A 25 24.64 -9.17 -11.10
N ALA A 26 24.27 -7.94 -11.42
CA ALA A 26 25.21 -6.84 -11.44
C ALA A 26 25.85 -6.61 -10.05
N LYS A 27 25.06 -6.65 -9.00
CA LYS A 27 25.54 -6.52 -7.60
C LYS A 27 26.49 -7.66 -7.21
N LYS A 28 26.20 -8.91 -7.60
CA LYS A 28 27.08 -10.06 -7.37
C LYS A 28 28.46 -9.87 -8.02
N ARG A 29 28.54 -9.17 -9.14
CA ARG A 29 29.77 -8.82 -9.84
C ARG A 29 30.47 -7.57 -9.27
N GLY A 30 30.00 -7.03 -8.14
CA GLY A 30 30.56 -5.83 -7.50
C GLY A 30 30.15 -4.50 -8.14
N ILE A 31 29.19 -4.52 -9.08
CA ILE A 31 28.74 -3.30 -9.76
C ILE A 31 27.72 -2.57 -8.85
N LYS A 32 27.94 -1.28 -8.63
CA LYS A 32 27.00 -0.42 -7.91
C LYS A 32 25.78 -0.15 -8.79
N VAL A 33 24.60 -0.57 -8.32
CA VAL A 33 23.35 -0.41 -9.05
C VAL A 33 22.51 0.68 -8.37
N TYR A 34 22.09 1.69 -9.14
CA TYR A 34 21.15 2.73 -8.73
C TYR A 34 19.75 2.39 -9.19
N HIS A 35 18.82 2.23 -8.24
CA HIS A 35 17.44 1.84 -8.51
C HIS A 35 16.55 3.07 -8.76
N LEU A 36 16.57 3.59 -9.98
CA LEU A 36 15.72 4.72 -10.39
C LEU A 36 14.31 4.30 -10.85
N ASN A 37 14.08 3.00 -10.94
CA ASN A 37 12.80 2.41 -11.36
C ASN A 37 11.83 2.15 -10.20
N ILE A 38 12.24 2.40 -8.96
CA ILE A 38 11.44 2.16 -7.76
C ILE A 38 11.31 3.48 -7.00
N GLY A 39 10.08 3.91 -6.77
CA GLY A 39 9.77 5.08 -5.95
C GLY A 39 9.88 4.80 -4.44
N GLN A 40 11.00 4.24 -4.02
CA GLN A 40 11.25 3.99 -2.59
C GLN A 40 11.75 5.26 -1.92
N PRO A 41 11.14 5.71 -0.80
CA PRO A 41 11.64 6.84 -0.03
C PRO A 41 13.05 6.58 0.47
N ASP A 42 13.90 7.59 0.40
CA ASP A 42 15.27 7.61 0.95
C ASP A 42 15.37 8.39 2.26
N LEU A 43 14.29 9.11 2.62
CA LEU A 43 14.17 9.80 3.90
C LEU A 43 13.75 8.85 5.02
N PRO A 44 14.27 9.04 6.24
CA PRO A 44 13.85 8.25 7.38
C PRO A 44 12.35 8.41 7.66
N THR A 45 11.70 7.31 8.00
CA THR A 45 10.32 7.37 8.51
C THR A 45 10.28 8.20 9.79
N PRO A 46 9.30 9.10 9.97
CA PRO A 46 9.20 9.90 11.19
C PRO A 46 9.24 9.04 12.45
N GLN A 47 10.12 9.41 13.40
CA GLN A 47 10.34 8.61 14.61
C GLN A 47 9.04 8.40 15.41
N VAL A 48 8.16 9.40 15.44
CA VAL A 48 6.85 9.30 16.10
C VAL A 48 6.00 8.14 15.57
N ALA A 49 6.08 7.85 14.27
CA ALA A 49 5.35 6.72 13.67
C ALA A 49 5.95 5.37 14.09
N ILE A 50 7.28 5.29 14.10
CA ILE A 50 8.01 4.10 14.55
C ILE A 50 7.73 3.82 16.03
N ASP A 51 7.76 4.85 16.86
CA ASP A 51 7.53 4.72 18.29
C ASP A 51 6.07 4.34 18.60
N ALA A 52 5.11 4.87 17.85
CA ALA A 52 3.71 4.48 17.98
C ALA A 52 3.48 2.98 17.70
N ILE A 53 4.20 2.41 16.73
CA ILE A 53 4.13 0.96 16.43
C ILE A 53 4.80 0.14 17.53
N LYS A 54 5.95 0.58 18.03
CA LYS A 54 6.70 -0.14 19.08
C LYS A 54 5.99 -0.17 20.42
N HIS A 55 5.20 0.86 20.73
CA HIS A 55 4.51 1.01 22.01
C HIS A 55 3.01 0.68 21.92
N VAL A 56 2.64 -0.23 21.04
CA VAL A 56 1.27 -0.76 20.98
C VAL A 56 1.01 -1.62 22.23
N ASP A 57 0.32 -1.06 23.22
CA ASP A 57 -0.12 -1.76 24.43
C ASP A 57 -1.49 -2.43 24.19
N ARG A 58 -1.53 -3.43 23.31
CA ARG A 58 -2.72 -4.24 23.07
C ARG A 58 -2.40 -5.71 23.30
N LYS A 59 -3.10 -6.31 24.27
CA LYS A 59 -2.98 -7.75 24.57
C LYS A 59 -3.66 -8.64 23.53
N ILE A 60 -4.69 -8.12 22.84
CA ILE A 60 -5.47 -8.83 21.84
C ILE A 60 -5.54 -7.98 20.58
N LEU A 61 -5.22 -8.57 19.44
CA LEU A 61 -5.39 -7.95 18.13
C LEU A 61 -6.75 -8.39 17.57
N GLU A 62 -7.75 -7.55 17.81
CA GLU A 62 -9.11 -7.77 17.31
C GLU A 62 -9.23 -7.36 15.85
N TYR A 63 -10.27 -7.89 15.18
CA TYR A 63 -10.65 -7.38 13.87
C TYR A 63 -11.08 -5.91 13.99
N SER A 64 -10.62 -5.11 13.05
CA SER A 64 -11.13 -3.74 12.90
C SER A 64 -12.52 -3.75 12.26
N PRO A 65 -13.35 -2.71 12.45
CA PRO A 65 -14.52 -2.49 11.62
C PRO A 65 -14.14 -2.49 10.13
N SER A 66 -15.01 -3.00 9.25
CA SER A 66 -14.74 -3.11 7.80
C SER A 66 -14.32 -1.80 7.13
N GLN A 67 -14.82 -0.68 7.63
CA GLN A 67 -14.46 0.66 7.16
C GLN A 67 -13.20 1.24 7.82
N GLY A 68 -12.61 0.55 8.76
CA GLY A 68 -11.55 1.04 9.65
C GLY A 68 -12.10 1.78 10.89
N TYR A 69 -11.24 1.99 11.87
CA TYR A 69 -11.61 2.64 13.13
C TYR A 69 -12.15 4.06 12.90
N ARG A 70 -13.30 4.36 13.51
CA ARG A 70 -13.95 5.68 13.39
C ARG A 70 -13.03 6.82 13.84
N SER A 71 -12.33 6.64 14.95
CA SER A 71 -11.39 7.62 15.47
C SER A 71 -10.26 7.98 14.49
N TYR A 72 -9.82 7.02 13.69
CA TYR A 72 -8.83 7.24 12.64
C TYR A 72 -9.46 8.00 11.45
N ARG A 73 -10.63 7.58 11.01
CA ARG A 73 -11.36 8.23 9.91
C ARG A 73 -11.70 9.70 10.23
N GLU A 74 -12.08 9.99 11.46
CA GLU A 74 -12.33 11.37 11.93
C GLU A 74 -11.05 12.24 11.91
N LYS A 75 -9.90 11.67 12.25
CA LYS A 75 -8.61 12.38 12.09
C LYS A 75 -8.27 12.65 10.63
N LEU A 76 -8.57 11.71 9.73
CA LEU A 76 -8.38 11.89 8.29
C LEU A 76 -9.28 13.00 7.72
N VAL A 77 -10.49 13.20 8.22
CA VAL A 77 -11.34 14.36 7.85
C VAL A 77 -10.59 15.68 8.11
N GLY A 78 -9.96 15.81 9.27
CA GLY A 78 -9.15 16.98 9.59
C GLY A 78 -7.93 17.16 8.67
N TYR A 79 -7.31 16.06 8.28
CA TYR A 79 -6.21 16.06 7.32
C TYR A 79 -6.67 16.52 5.94
N TYR A 80 -7.71 15.93 5.38
CA TYR A 80 -8.21 16.27 4.05
C TYR A 80 -8.72 17.70 3.96
N ARG A 81 -9.34 18.22 5.02
CA ARG A 81 -9.79 19.61 5.09
C ARG A 81 -8.66 20.62 4.87
N LYS A 82 -7.43 20.33 5.32
CA LYS A 82 -6.25 21.19 5.08
C LYS A 82 -5.91 21.34 3.61
N TYR A 83 -6.32 20.37 2.78
CA TYR A 83 -6.09 20.38 1.34
C TYR A 83 -7.36 20.76 0.54
N GLY A 84 -8.36 21.34 1.21
CA GLY A 84 -9.59 21.78 0.56
C GLY A 84 -10.55 20.66 0.18
N ILE A 85 -10.31 19.43 0.67
CA ILE A 85 -11.19 18.28 0.41
C ILE A 85 -12.19 18.15 1.55
N SER A 86 -13.49 18.33 1.23
CA SER A 86 -14.59 18.26 2.19
C SER A 86 -15.19 16.86 2.15
N VAL A 87 -14.92 16.08 3.19
CA VAL A 87 -15.46 14.73 3.41
C VAL A 87 -15.86 14.56 4.87
N THR A 88 -16.72 13.58 5.14
CA THR A 88 -17.08 13.12 6.48
C THR A 88 -16.37 11.81 6.79
N ALA A 89 -16.41 11.34 8.03
CA ALA A 89 -15.84 10.04 8.39
C ALA A 89 -16.56 8.87 7.68
N ASP A 90 -17.81 9.07 7.26
CA ASP A 90 -18.59 8.04 6.58
C ASP A 90 -18.28 7.94 5.08
N ASP A 91 -17.59 8.93 4.53
CA ASP A 91 -17.08 8.92 3.16
C ASP A 91 -15.68 8.27 3.05
N ILE A 92 -15.12 7.78 4.15
CA ILE A 92 -13.74 7.24 4.21
C ILE A 92 -13.77 5.75 4.53
N ILE A 93 -13.12 4.97 3.69
CA ILE A 93 -12.80 3.55 3.94
C ILE A 93 -11.28 3.40 4.04
N VAL A 94 -10.82 2.74 5.09
CA VAL A 94 -9.39 2.45 5.30
C VAL A 94 -9.06 1.11 4.67
N THR A 95 -8.03 1.07 3.86
CA THR A 95 -7.54 -0.13 3.17
C THR A 95 -6.12 -0.47 3.59
N CYS A 96 -5.65 -1.67 3.27
CA CYS A 96 -4.27 -2.09 3.54
C CYS A 96 -3.22 -1.38 2.67
N GLY A 97 -3.64 -0.51 1.77
CA GLY A 97 -2.77 0.29 0.93
C GLY A 97 -3.47 0.79 -0.32
N GLY A 98 -2.79 1.64 -1.10
CA GLY A 98 -3.34 2.27 -2.29
C GLY A 98 -3.80 1.28 -3.37
N SER A 99 -3.14 0.13 -3.51
CA SER A 99 -3.56 -0.90 -4.49
C SER A 99 -4.93 -1.49 -4.16
N GLU A 100 -5.21 -1.75 -2.89
CA GLU A 100 -6.52 -2.24 -2.46
C GLU A 100 -7.59 -1.15 -2.61
N ALA A 101 -7.26 0.10 -2.29
CA ALA A 101 -8.16 1.23 -2.50
C ALA A 101 -8.55 1.37 -3.98
N MET A 102 -7.59 1.27 -4.90
CA MET A 102 -7.86 1.30 -6.34
C MET A 102 -8.71 0.11 -6.80
N LEU A 103 -8.42 -1.09 -6.29
CA LEU A 103 -9.20 -2.28 -6.61
C LEU A 103 -10.66 -2.09 -6.20
N PHE A 104 -10.92 -1.64 -4.97
CA PHE A 104 -12.28 -1.38 -4.49
C PHE A 104 -12.99 -0.30 -5.30
N ALA A 105 -12.30 0.80 -5.62
CA ALA A 105 -12.86 1.86 -6.44
C ALA A 105 -13.24 1.36 -7.84
N PHE A 106 -12.37 0.62 -8.50
CA PHE A 106 -12.64 0.10 -9.83
C PHE A 106 -13.76 -0.95 -9.83
N MET A 107 -13.74 -1.88 -8.88
CA MET A 107 -14.80 -2.89 -8.78
C MET A 107 -16.17 -2.27 -8.45
N SER A 108 -16.20 -1.14 -7.76
CA SER A 108 -17.45 -0.47 -7.39
C SER A 108 -17.97 0.48 -8.45
N CYS A 109 -17.08 1.07 -9.27
CA CYS A 109 -17.44 2.14 -10.20
C CYS A 109 -17.39 1.73 -11.67
N LEU A 110 -16.74 0.63 -12.01
CA LEU A 110 -16.58 0.17 -13.39
C LEU A 110 -17.36 -1.12 -13.62
N ASN A 111 -18.06 -1.17 -14.75
CA ASN A 111 -18.69 -2.39 -15.24
C ASN A 111 -17.67 -3.27 -15.97
N PRO A 112 -17.91 -4.60 -16.04
CA PRO A 112 -17.10 -5.51 -16.84
C PRO A 112 -17.07 -5.13 -18.32
#